data_d1fcc58b5e6295301db6fb637565519e
#
_entry.id   d1fcc58b5e6295301db6fb637565519e
#
_cell.length_a   1.000
_cell.length_b   1.000
_cell.length_c   1.000
_cell.angle_alpha   90.00
_cell.angle_beta   90.00
_cell.angle_gamma   90.00
#
_symmetry.space_group_name_H-M   'P 1'
#
loop_
_entity.id
_entity.type
_entity.pdbx_description
1 polymer ?
#
loop_
_entity_poly.entity_id
_entity_poly.type
_entity_poly.pdbx_seq_one_letter_code
_entity_poly.pdbx_strand_id
1 'polypeptide(L)'
;HRAVDDFYTGTVAAACGGTTTIVDHMAFGPKGCSLWHQVEEYHRLADGKAVIDYGFHGVLQHVDERVLREMGELADQEGITSFKAYLTYDDRLDDGALFQVLRQAKEDGIVIPAHCENDGVVNYLRGWYKAQGLTQPIYHARSRPARCEAEAVSRLLHLAAMAGEAPVYV
;
A
#
# COMPACT_ATOMS: atom_id res chain seq x y z
N HIS A 1 11.99 -3.38 -8.90
CA HIS A 1 11.56 -4.58 -9.64
C HIS A 1 10.57 -4.15 -10.71
N ARG A 2 10.66 -4.74 -11.91
CA ARG A 2 9.68 -4.52 -12.98
C ARG A 2 8.71 -5.70 -12.95
N ALA A 3 7.40 -5.43 -12.98
CA ALA A 3 6.38 -6.47 -13.16
C ALA A 3 6.56 -7.17 -14.53
N VAL A 4 6.15 -8.42 -14.63
CA VAL A 4 6.20 -9.19 -15.88
C VAL A 4 5.21 -8.64 -16.89
N ASP A 5 3.98 -8.33 -16.43
CA ASP A 5 2.94 -7.72 -17.25
C ASP A 5 3.03 -6.19 -17.21
N ASP A 6 2.71 -5.57 -18.32
CA ASP A 6 2.40 -4.15 -18.42
C ASP A 6 0.86 -3.92 -18.44
N PHE A 7 0.43 -2.66 -18.54
CA PHE A 7 -1.00 -2.34 -18.59
C PHE A 7 -1.72 -2.96 -19.79
N TYR A 8 -1.03 -3.20 -20.91
CA TYR A 8 -1.66 -3.87 -22.04
C TYR A 8 -1.86 -5.36 -21.76
N THR A 9 -0.79 -6.11 -21.48
CA THR A 9 -0.87 -7.57 -21.28
C THR A 9 -1.71 -7.94 -20.05
N GLY A 10 -1.54 -7.22 -18.95
CA GLY A 10 -2.31 -7.45 -17.72
C GLY A 10 -3.80 -7.17 -17.88
N THR A 11 -4.17 -6.07 -18.56
CA THR A 11 -5.59 -5.75 -18.79
C THR A 11 -6.25 -6.62 -19.85
N VAL A 12 -5.50 -7.09 -20.86
CA VAL A 12 -5.99 -8.13 -21.80
C VAL A 12 -6.31 -9.42 -21.04
N ALA A 13 -5.41 -9.87 -20.16
CA ALA A 13 -5.66 -11.06 -19.34
C ALA A 13 -6.87 -10.88 -18.42
N ALA A 14 -7.03 -9.72 -17.80
CA ALA A 14 -8.17 -9.37 -16.97
C ALA A 14 -9.48 -9.40 -17.76
N ALA A 15 -9.50 -8.78 -18.95
CA ALA A 15 -10.66 -8.77 -19.84
C ALA A 15 -11.07 -10.19 -20.28
N CYS A 16 -10.11 -11.04 -20.64
CA CYS A 16 -10.34 -12.45 -20.95
C CYS A 16 -10.93 -13.23 -19.77
N GLY A 17 -10.62 -12.82 -18.54
CA GLY A 17 -11.20 -13.39 -17.32
C GLY A 17 -12.55 -12.80 -16.91
N GLY A 18 -13.09 -11.83 -17.67
CA GLY A 18 -14.37 -11.17 -17.41
C GLY A 18 -14.27 -9.94 -16.50
N THR A 19 -13.05 -9.47 -16.18
CA THR A 19 -12.83 -8.24 -15.43
C THR A 19 -12.89 -7.03 -16.35
N THR A 20 -13.70 -6.03 -16.01
CA THR A 20 -13.94 -4.84 -16.84
C THR A 20 -13.27 -3.58 -16.30
N THR A 21 -12.81 -3.61 -15.07
CA THR A 21 -12.14 -2.48 -14.40
C THR A 21 -11.09 -3.00 -13.44
N ILE A 22 -9.93 -2.37 -13.42
CA ILE A 22 -8.89 -2.63 -12.42
C ILE A 22 -8.61 -1.37 -11.60
N VAL A 23 -8.17 -1.54 -10.35
CA VAL A 23 -7.59 -0.47 -9.54
C VAL A 23 -6.21 -0.93 -9.10
N ASP A 24 -5.17 -0.36 -9.69
CA ASP A 24 -3.80 -0.79 -9.47
C ASP A 24 -3.12 0.00 -8.34
N HIS A 25 -2.23 -0.63 -7.61
CA HIS A 25 -1.38 0.04 -6.63
C HIS A 25 -0.21 0.70 -7.36
N MET A 26 -0.11 2.03 -7.28
CA MET A 26 1.04 2.74 -7.81
C MET A 26 2.31 2.29 -7.07
N ALA A 27 3.38 2.00 -7.82
CA ALA A 27 4.66 1.66 -7.20
C ALA A 27 5.28 2.87 -6.50
N PHE A 28 6.19 2.59 -5.58
CA PHE A 28 7.00 3.64 -4.97
C PHE A 28 7.81 4.39 -6.03
N GLY A 29 7.75 5.71 -5.98
CA GLY A 29 8.63 6.57 -6.75
C GLY A 29 10.02 6.71 -6.10
N PRO A 30 10.85 7.64 -6.58
CA PRO A 30 12.09 8.02 -5.90
C PRO A 30 11.81 8.41 -4.44
N LYS A 31 12.74 8.08 -3.54
CA LYS A 31 12.56 8.38 -2.12
C LYS A 31 12.28 9.87 -1.90
N GLY A 32 11.18 10.16 -1.20
CA GLY A 32 10.75 11.52 -0.91
C GLY A 32 10.06 12.24 -2.08
N CYS A 33 9.66 11.52 -3.15
CA CYS A 33 8.87 12.13 -4.23
C CYS A 33 7.46 12.52 -3.76
N SER A 34 6.79 13.37 -4.53
CA SER A 34 5.37 13.71 -4.34
C SER A 34 4.47 12.55 -4.76
N LEU A 35 3.25 12.52 -4.25
CA LEU A 35 2.23 11.58 -4.73
C LEU A 35 1.84 11.87 -6.19
N TRP A 36 1.86 13.13 -6.61
CA TRP A 36 1.65 13.54 -8.00
C TRP A 36 2.64 12.88 -8.96
N HIS A 37 3.90 12.73 -8.56
CA HIS A 37 4.89 12.03 -9.39
C HIS A 37 4.47 10.57 -9.65
N GLN A 38 3.91 9.87 -8.66
CA GLN A 38 3.43 8.51 -8.85
C GLN A 38 2.25 8.47 -9.84
N VAL A 39 1.31 9.39 -9.71
CA VAL A 39 0.14 9.50 -10.59
C VAL A 39 0.54 9.76 -12.03
N GLU A 40 1.39 10.76 -12.27
CA GLU A 40 1.90 11.10 -13.60
C GLU A 40 2.60 9.91 -14.27
N GLU A 41 3.46 9.20 -13.54
CA GLU A 41 4.16 8.03 -14.06
C GLU A 41 3.19 6.88 -14.39
N TYR A 42 2.16 6.67 -13.56
CA TYR A 42 1.20 5.58 -13.81
C TYR A 42 0.24 5.90 -14.94
N HIS A 43 -0.19 7.14 -15.12
CA HIS A 43 -0.90 7.55 -16.33
C HIS A 43 -0.05 7.33 -17.57
N ARG A 44 1.22 7.73 -17.56
CA ARG A 44 2.15 7.49 -18.68
C ARG A 44 2.32 6.00 -19.02
N LEU A 45 2.20 5.12 -18.03
CA LEU A 45 2.27 3.66 -18.24
C LEU A 45 0.95 3.06 -18.75
N ALA A 46 -0.20 3.61 -18.37
CA ALA A 46 -1.52 3.07 -18.63
C ALA A 46 -2.18 3.65 -19.88
N ASP A 47 -2.00 4.97 -20.14
CA ASP A 47 -2.68 5.69 -21.21
C ASP A 47 -2.38 5.11 -22.59
N GLY A 48 -3.45 4.79 -23.31
CA GLY A 48 -3.37 4.17 -24.65
C GLY A 48 -2.91 2.71 -24.66
N LYS A 49 -2.72 2.08 -23.49
CA LYS A 49 -2.33 0.66 -23.37
C LYS A 49 -3.38 -0.19 -22.69
N ALA A 50 -4.01 0.32 -21.62
CA ALA A 50 -5.08 -0.40 -20.95
C ALA A 50 -6.26 -0.62 -21.91
N VAL A 51 -6.80 -1.86 -21.96
CA VAL A 51 -7.92 -2.25 -22.83
C VAL A 51 -9.25 -2.32 -22.07
N ILE A 52 -9.21 -2.09 -20.76
CA ILE A 52 -10.37 -1.98 -19.87
C ILE A 52 -10.21 -0.72 -19.03
N ASP A 53 -11.24 -0.35 -18.28
CA ASP A 53 -11.18 0.78 -17.36
C ASP A 53 -10.14 0.55 -16.27
N TYR A 54 -9.44 1.60 -15.86
CA TYR A 54 -8.45 1.54 -14.79
C TYR A 54 -8.57 2.73 -13.85
N GLY A 55 -8.14 2.51 -12.62
CA GLY A 55 -7.92 3.51 -11.60
C GLY A 55 -6.71 3.15 -10.75
N PHE A 56 -6.41 3.98 -9.76
CA PHE A 56 -5.22 3.81 -8.94
C PHE A 56 -5.54 3.85 -7.45
N HIS A 57 -4.78 3.05 -6.68
CA HIS A 57 -4.54 3.27 -5.26
C HIS A 57 -3.21 4.01 -5.11
N GLY A 58 -3.21 5.13 -4.40
CA GLY A 58 -1.98 5.78 -3.97
C GLY A 58 -1.15 4.84 -3.07
N VAL A 59 0.16 5.05 -2.99
CA VAL A 59 1.05 4.27 -2.11
C VAL A 59 1.90 5.21 -1.28
N LEU A 60 1.80 5.07 0.05
CA LEU A 60 2.52 5.91 1.00
C LEU A 60 3.87 5.25 1.36
N GLN A 61 4.98 5.89 0.99
CA GLN A 61 6.33 5.46 1.33
C GLN A 61 6.98 6.33 2.43
N HIS A 62 6.42 7.49 2.70
CA HIS A 62 6.80 8.42 3.76
C HIS A 62 5.62 9.35 4.04
N VAL A 63 5.70 10.08 5.13
CA VAL A 63 4.67 11.05 5.55
C VAL A 63 5.34 12.37 5.91
N ASP A 64 4.90 13.43 5.26
CA ASP A 64 5.22 14.82 5.55
C ASP A 64 3.98 15.70 5.26
N GLU A 65 4.04 16.99 5.58
CA GLU A 65 2.92 17.93 5.36
C GLU A 65 2.49 18.00 3.90
N ARG A 66 3.43 17.83 2.95
CA ARG A 66 3.13 17.82 1.53
C ARG A 66 2.32 16.57 1.15
N VAL A 67 2.79 15.39 1.54
CA VAL A 67 2.11 14.12 1.25
C VAL A 67 0.70 14.11 1.82
N LEU A 68 0.51 14.56 3.06
CA LEU A 68 -0.81 14.65 3.68
C LEU A 68 -1.76 15.58 2.88
N ARG A 69 -1.29 16.75 2.45
CA ARG A 69 -2.09 17.63 1.62
C ARG A 69 -2.39 17.03 0.23
N GLU A 70 -1.39 16.42 -0.41
CA GLU A 70 -1.54 15.80 -1.73
C GLU A 70 -2.54 14.62 -1.71
N MET A 71 -2.77 13.94 -0.59
CA MET A 71 -3.83 12.93 -0.47
C MET A 71 -5.21 13.53 -0.77
N GLY A 72 -5.56 14.67 -0.14
CA GLY A 72 -6.82 15.37 -0.40
C GLY A 72 -6.89 15.94 -1.82
N GLU A 73 -5.81 16.55 -2.30
CA GLU A 73 -5.74 17.09 -3.67
C GLU A 73 -6.00 15.99 -4.72
N LEU A 74 -5.40 14.81 -4.57
CA LEU A 74 -5.59 13.68 -5.48
C LEU A 74 -6.99 13.06 -5.37
N ALA A 75 -7.59 13.06 -4.19
CA ALA A 75 -8.97 12.63 -4.03
C ALA A 75 -9.94 13.54 -4.80
N ASP A 76 -9.72 14.86 -4.73
CA ASP A 76 -10.58 15.85 -5.36
C ASP A 76 -10.37 15.98 -6.89
N GLN A 77 -9.11 15.86 -7.35
CA GLN A 77 -8.75 16.18 -8.73
C GLN A 77 -8.66 14.94 -9.63
N GLU A 78 -8.21 13.80 -9.07
CA GLU A 78 -7.99 12.53 -9.79
C GLU A 78 -8.97 11.43 -9.37
N GLY A 79 -9.79 11.65 -8.35
CA GLY A 79 -10.69 10.63 -7.83
C GLY A 79 -9.98 9.47 -7.12
N ILE A 80 -8.71 9.65 -6.70
CA ILE A 80 -7.94 8.65 -5.97
C ILE A 80 -8.29 8.73 -4.49
N THR A 81 -9.26 7.94 -4.08
CA THR A 81 -9.84 7.96 -2.71
C THR A 81 -9.31 6.86 -1.79
N SER A 82 -8.17 6.26 -2.14
CA SER A 82 -7.53 5.23 -1.32
C SER A 82 -6.01 5.28 -1.43
N PHE A 83 -5.32 5.14 -0.29
CA PHE A 83 -3.86 5.20 -0.22
C PHE A 83 -3.32 4.05 0.62
N LYS A 84 -2.54 3.18 -0.01
CA LYS A 84 -1.96 1.99 0.60
C LYS A 84 -0.87 2.35 1.59
N ALA A 85 -0.98 1.83 2.81
CA ALA A 85 0.03 1.88 3.85
C ALA A 85 0.60 0.49 4.14
N TYR A 86 1.86 0.45 4.56
CA TYR A 86 2.53 -0.78 4.99
C TYR A 86 2.97 -0.65 6.46
N LEU A 87 2.75 -1.69 7.26
CA LEU A 87 3.22 -1.81 8.64
C LEU A 87 4.45 -2.71 8.74
N THR A 88 4.90 -3.27 7.63
CA THR A 88 6.12 -4.06 7.48
C THR A 88 6.83 -3.67 6.18
N TYR A 89 8.00 -4.20 5.92
CA TYR A 89 8.90 -3.87 4.82
C TYR A 89 9.70 -2.57 5.03
N ASP A 90 10.53 -2.24 4.04
CA ASP A 90 11.47 -1.12 4.16
C ASP A 90 10.77 0.26 4.15
N ASP A 91 9.63 0.35 3.43
CA ASP A 91 8.81 1.57 3.31
C ASP A 91 7.61 1.56 4.27
N ARG A 92 7.70 0.86 5.39
CA ARG A 92 6.65 0.85 6.41
C ARG A 92 6.54 2.20 7.12
N LEU A 93 5.32 2.54 7.48
CA LEU A 93 5.04 3.67 8.35
C LEU A 93 5.17 3.24 9.83
N ASP A 94 5.72 4.12 10.66
CA ASP A 94 5.61 3.99 12.10
C ASP A 94 4.22 4.43 12.59
N ASP A 95 3.92 4.18 13.86
CA ASP A 95 2.60 4.48 14.43
C ASP A 95 2.27 5.98 14.40
N GLY A 96 3.27 6.86 14.53
CA GLY A 96 3.07 8.31 14.48
C GLY A 96 2.72 8.79 13.07
N ALA A 97 3.44 8.31 12.06
CA ALA A 97 3.16 8.59 10.65
C ALA A 97 1.81 8.01 10.22
N LEU A 98 1.54 6.75 10.60
CA LEU A 98 0.26 6.11 10.32
C LEU A 98 -0.91 6.87 10.95
N PHE A 99 -0.77 7.35 12.19
CA PHE A 99 -1.81 8.12 12.86
C PHE A 99 -2.11 9.44 12.16
N GLN A 100 -1.07 10.16 11.66
CA GLN A 100 -1.25 11.38 10.86
C GLN A 100 -2.03 11.08 9.56
N VAL A 101 -1.66 10.01 8.86
CA VAL A 101 -2.36 9.53 7.65
C VAL A 101 -3.83 9.21 7.95
N LEU A 102 -4.10 8.48 9.03
CA LEU A 102 -5.47 8.13 9.40
C LEU A 102 -6.33 9.35 9.75
N ARG A 103 -5.75 10.34 10.43
CA ARG A 103 -6.44 11.61 10.68
C ARG A 103 -6.77 12.35 9.39
N GLN A 104 -5.79 12.52 8.51
CA GLN A 104 -6.01 13.17 7.21
C GLN A 104 -7.04 12.40 6.37
N ALA A 105 -6.92 11.08 6.30
CA ALA A 105 -7.86 10.22 5.58
C ALA A 105 -9.31 10.37 6.08
N LYS A 106 -9.50 10.52 7.41
CA LYS A 106 -10.81 10.77 7.99
C LYS A 106 -11.39 12.13 7.56
N GLU A 107 -10.56 13.17 7.52
CA GLU A 107 -10.97 14.52 7.12
C GLU A 107 -11.36 14.56 5.62
N ASP A 108 -10.62 13.88 4.77
CA ASP A 108 -10.80 13.88 3.31
C ASP A 108 -11.74 12.76 2.79
N GLY A 109 -12.27 11.90 3.66
CA GLY A 109 -13.12 10.78 3.24
C GLY A 109 -12.38 9.67 2.48
N ILE A 110 -11.10 9.50 2.75
CA ILE A 110 -10.19 8.54 2.10
C ILE A 110 -10.15 7.22 2.87
N VAL A 111 -10.03 6.09 2.17
CA VAL A 111 -9.82 4.77 2.76
C VAL A 111 -8.33 4.43 2.77
N ILE A 112 -7.83 3.86 3.87
CA ILE A 112 -6.45 3.39 4.00
C ILE A 112 -6.40 1.87 3.95
N PRO A 113 -6.15 1.25 2.77
CA PRO A 113 -5.77 -0.15 2.71
C PRO A 113 -4.41 -0.35 3.39
N ALA A 114 -4.30 -1.34 4.27
CA ALA A 114 -3.07 -1.58 5.00
C ALA A 114 -2.60 -3.02 4.88
N HIS A 115 -1.29 -3.22 4.68
CA HIS A 115 -0.65 -4.52 4.85
C HIS A 115 -0.12 -4.61 6.29
N CYS A 116 -0.70 -5.50 7.07
CA CYS A 116 -0.52 -5.57 8.52
C CYS A 116 0.28 -6.79 8.93
N GLU A 117 1.56 -6.60 9.25
CA GLU A 117 2.39 -7.59 9.94
C GLU A 117 3.31 -6.86 10.95
N ASN A 118 3.64 -7.52 12.06
CA ASN A 118 4.61 -7.00 13.02
C ASN A 118 6.04 -7.11 12.46
N ASP A 119 6.56 -6.01 11.93
CA ASP A 119 7.87 -5.94 11.26
C ASP A 119 9.02 -6.42 12.14
N GLY A 120 9.01 -6.03 13.42
CA GLY A 120 10.08 -6.41 14.36
C GLY A 120 10.18 -7.92 14.54
N VAL A 121 9.04 -8.59 14.72
CA VAL A 121 8.99 -10.06 14.89
C VAL A 121 9.33 -10.77 13.59
N VAL A 122 8.77 -10.32 12.47
CA VAL A 122 9.06 -10.89 11.14
C VAL A 122 10.55 -10.81 10.82
N ASN A 123 11.18 -9.65 11.00
CA ASN A 123 12.61 -9.47 10.73
C ASN A 123 13.50 -10.29 11.66
N TYR A 124 13.15 -10.37 12.94
CA TYR A 124 13.87 -11.21 13.90
C TYR A 124 13.82 -12.68 13.49
N LEU A 125 12.64 -13.23 13.23
CA LEU A 125 12.47 -14.64 12.88
C LEU A 125 13.14 -14.97 11.53
N ARG A 126 13.04 -14.08 10.54
CA ARG A 126 13.72 -14.22 9.26
C ARG A 126 15.25 -14.31 9.44
N GLY A 127 15.81 -13.41 10.23
CA GLY A 127 17.24 -13.40 10.58
C GLY A 127 17.65 -14.66 11.32
N TRP A 128 16.86 -15.09 12.30
CA TRP A 128 17.11 -16.27 13.11
C TRP A 128 17.12 -17.56 12.27
N TYR A 129 16.13 -17.77 11.38
CA TYR A 129 16.12 -18.91 10.47
C TYR A 129 17.30 -18.89 9.49
N LYS A 130 17.61 -17.73 8.93
CA LYS A 130 18.74 -17.56 8.01
C LYS A 130 20.07 -17.93 8.68
N ALA A 131 20.30 -17.50 9.92
CA ALA A 131 21.51 -17.81 10.69
C ALA A 131 21.71 -19.32 10.92
N GLN A 132 20.64 -20.11 10.89
CA GLN A 132 20.67 -21.57 11.02
C GLN A 132 20.71 -22.31 9.67
N GLY A 133 20.87 -21.60 8.55
CA GLY A 133 20.86 -22.19 7.21
C GLY A 133 19.47 -22.65 6.73
N LEU A 134 18.42 -22.25 7.43
CA LEU A 134 17.03 -22.64 7.15
C LEU A 134 16.43 -21.62 6.16
N THR A 135 16.71 -21.79 4.85
CA THR A 135 16.37 -20.84 3.78
C THR A 135 15.33 -21.36 2.79
N GLN A 136 14.79 -22.55 3.01
CA GLN A 136 13.76 -23.13 2.14
C GLN A 136 12.46 -22.29 2.20
N PRO A 137 11.62 -22.29 1.15
CA PRO A 137 10.39 -21.48 1.07
C PRO A 137 9.46 -21.59 2.27
N ILE A 138 9.39 -22.75 2.93
CA ILE A 138 8.57 -22.94 4.13
C ILE A 138 8.92 -21.98 5.27
N TYR A 139 10.18 -21.55 5.37
CA TYR A 139 10.62 -20.62 6.40
C TYR A 139 10.19 -19.18 6.16
N HIS A 140 9.78 -18.86 4.93
CA HIS A 140 9.07 -17.61 4.67
C HIS A 140 7.75 -17.57 5.48
N ALA A 141 6.93 -18.61 5.37
CA ALA A 141 5.69 -18.70 6.15
C ALA A 141 5.95 -18.78 7.67
N ARG A 142 6.95 -19.56 8.09
CA ARG A 142 7.30 -19.70 9.51
C ARG A 142 7.84 -18.43 10.15
N SER A 143 8.43 -17.53 9.38
CA SER A 143 8.86 -16.21 9.86
C SER A 143 7.72 -15.18 9.98
N ARG A 144 6.52 -15.54 9.50
CA ARG A 144 5.30 -14.72 9.53
C ARG A 144 4.14 -15.49 10.19
N PRO A 145 4.24 -15.79 11.50
CA PRO A 145 3.14 -16.46 12.19
C PRO A 145 1.89 -15.56 12.19
N ALA A 146 0.71 -16.15 12.08
CA ALA A 146 -0.57 -15.44 12.00
C ALA A 146 -0.77 -14.38 13.12
N ARG A 147 -0.12 -14.57 14.28
CA ARG A 147 -0.15 -13.58 15.37
C ARG A 147 0.56 -12.27 15.05
N CYS A 148 1.50 -12.25 14.10
CA CYS A 148 2.12 -11.01 13.63
C CYS A 148 1.11 -10.13 12.87
N GLU A 149 0.25 -10.76 12.07
CA GLU A 149 -0.86 -10.08 11.39
C GLU A 149 -1.93 -9.64 12.39
N ALA A 150 -2.39 -10.54 13.25
CA ALA A 150 -3.43 -10.24 14.24
C ALA A 150 -3.05 -9.07 15.17
N GLU A 151 -1.79 -9.00 15.63
CA GLU A 151 -1.29 -7.86 16.42
C GLU A 151 -1.32 -6.57 15.63
N ALA A 152 -0.78 -6.58 14.40
CA ALA A 152 -0.71 -5.39 13.56
C ALA A 152 -2.10 -4.88 13.14
N VAL A 153 -3.04 -5.78 12.84
CA VAL A 153 -4.45 -5.42 12.57
C VAL A 153 -5.09 -4.79 13.81
N SER A 154 -4.91 -5.40 14.99
CA SER A 154 -5.45 -4.84 16.24
C SER A 154 -4.90 -3.43 16.50
N ARG A 155 -3.62 -3.21 16.29
CA ARG A 155 -2.97 -1.91 16.42
C ARG A 155 -3.51 -0.89 15.42
N LEU A 156 -3.66 -1.26 14.14
CA LEU A 156 -4.27 -0.42 13.11
C LEU A 156 -5.68 0.03 13.51
N LEU A 157 -6.52 -0.90 13.98
CA LEU A 157 -7.90 -0.60 14.37
C LEU A 157 -7.98 0.36 15.56
N HIS A 158 -7.08 0.20 16.55
CA HIS A 158 -7.00 1.14 17.67
C HIS A 158 -6.55 2.54 17.22
N LEU A 159 -5.56 2.63 16.34
CA LEU A 159 -5.12 3.91 15.77
C LEU A 159 -6.24 4.58 14.94
N ALA A 160 -6.96 3.81 14.14
CA ALA A 160 -8.08 4.30 13.35
C ALA A 160 -9.21 4.84 14.23
N ALA A 161 -9.56 4.13 15.30
CA ALA A 161 -10.55 4.61 16.27
C ALA A 161 -10.11 5.92 16.96
N MET A 162 -8.85 6.02 17.40
CA MET A 162 -8.30 7.25 17.98
C MET A 162 -8.24 8.41 16.98
N ALA A 163 -8.13 8.13 15.68
CA ALA A 163 -8.16 9.12 14.61
C ALA A 163 -9.59 9.60 14.24
N GLY A 164 -10.62 9.19 14.99
CA GLY A 164 -12.01 9.56 14.76
C GLY A 164 -12.76 8.60 13.85
N GLU A 165 -12.52 7.29 14.01
CA GLU A 165 -13.10 6.21 13.19
C GLU A 165 -12.70 6.35 11.70
N ALA A 166 -11.40 6.48 11.45
CA ALA A 166 -10.87 6.55 10.09
C ALA A 166 -11.17 5.25 9.31
N PRO A 167 -11.61 5.33 8.05
CA PRO A 167 -11.90 4.13 7.27
C PRO A 167 -10.62 3.39 6.90
N VAL A 168 -10.56 2.10 7.23
CA VAL A 168 -9.43 1.23 6.90
C VAL A 168 -9.89 -0.06 6.22
N TYR A 169 -9.03 -0.65 5.42
CA TYR A 169 -9.20 -1.95 4.78
C TYR A 169 -7.96 -2.81 5.04
N VAL A 170 -8.11 -4.06 5.48
CA VAL A 170 -7.00 -4.98 5.79
C VAL A 170 -6.80 -5.99 4.69
#